data_4d076d4def0bed4f5a11b271103b17e2
#
_entry.id   4d076d4def0bed4f5a11b271103b17e2
#
_cell.length_a   1.000
_cell.length_b   1.000
_cell.length_c   1.000
_cell.angle_alpha   90.00
_cell.angle_beta   90.00
_cell.angle_gamma   90.00
#
_symmetry.space_group_name_H-M   'P 1'
#
loop_
_entity.id
_entity.type
_entity.pdbx_description
1 polymer ?
#
loop_
_entity_poly.entity_id
_entity_poly.type
_entity_poly.pdbx_seq_one_letter_code
_entity_poly.pdbx_strand_id
1 'polypeptide(L)'
;MAFVAVIFAVTTVTTNRLDTLKASNEAARQGFTSAADRTRQLDCLTRNIYWESANEPFEGKVAVAQVTINRVDSGKFARDICGVVYQKNVVYDRVICQFSWNCDGSSVRKPIYPAHWKESEEVAKKVLLEGFRLPSMKNALYFHADYVNPQWGKPKVGKFGRHIFYADKI
;
A
#
# COMPACT_ATOMS: atom_id res chain seq x y z
N MET A 1 -50.71 12.97 5.23
CA MET A 1 -49.42 12.93 4.51
C MET A 1 -48.17 13.01 5.38
N ALA A 2 -48.20 13.39 6.67
CA ALA A 2 -47.01 13.51 7.55
C ALA A 2 -46.40 12.16 7.98
N PHE A 3 -47.19 11.09 8.11
CA PHE A 3 -46.72 9.77 8.57
C PHE A 3 -45.80 9.06 7.56
N VAL A 4 -45.97 9.24 6.24
CA VAL A 4 -45.12 8.60 5.23
C VAL A 4 -43.74 9.17 5.18
N ALA A 5 -43.58 10.50 5.38
CA ALA A 5 -42.28 11.16 5.38
C ALA A 5 -41.41 10.77 6.58
N VAL A 6 -42.01 10.52 7.76
CA VAL A 6 -41.30 10.08 8.98
C VAL A 6 -40.77 8.64 8.81
N ILE A 7 -41.54 7.75 8.19
CA ILE A 7 -41.12 6.36 7.94
C ILE A 7 -39.94 6.32 6.98
N PHE A 8 -39.94 7.12 5.90
CA PHE A 8 -38.82 7.22 4.98
C PHE A 8 -37.55 7.77 5.63
N ALA A 9 -37.66 8.80 6.44
CA ALA A 9 -36.52 9.38 7.16
C ALA A 9 -35.91 8.40 8.17
N VAL A 10 -36.72 7.66 8.89
CA VAL A 10 -36.24 6.66 9.87
C VAL A 10 -35.59 5.48 9.18
N THR A 11 -36.13 4.99 8.05
CA THR A 11 -35.54 3.87 7.31
C THR A 11 -34.20 4.24 6.66
N THR A 12 -34.05 5.43 6.11
CA THR A 12 -32.77 5.88 5.53
C THR A 12 -31.69 6.09 6.57
N VAL A 13 -32.02 6.64 7.75
CA VAL A 13 -31.06 6.81 8.86
C VAL A 13 -30.62 5.45 9.42
N THR A 14 -31.53 4.48 9.55
CA THR A 14 -31.18 3.16 10.07
C THR A 14 -30.35 2.34 9.09
N THR A 15 -30.60 2.40 7.80
CA THR A 15 -29.78 1.73 6.78
C THR A 15 -28.38 2.30 6.73
N ASN A 16 -28.21 3.62 6.71
CA ASN A 16 -26.90 4.27 6.75
C ASN A 16 -26.10 3.90 8.00
N ARG A 17 -26.74 3.78 9.14
CA ARG A 17 -26.09 3.39 10.40
C ARG A 17 -25.63 1.94 10.40
N LEU A 18 -26.46 1.05 9.86
CA LEU A 18 -26.11 -0.38 9.69
C LEU A 18 -24.94 -0.58 8.71
N ASP A 19 -24.91 0.14 7.60
CA ASP A 19 -23.84 0.06 6.63
C ASP A 19 -22.52 0.60 7.21
N THR A 20 -22.58 1.67 7.99
CA THR A 20 -21.41 2.19 8.71
C THR A 20 -20.87 1.19 9.74
N LEU A 21 -21.74 0.51 10.48
CA LEU A 21 -21.34 -0.51 11.46
C LEU A 21 -20.75 -1.76 10.79
N LYS A 22 -21.32 -2.20 9.65
CA LYS A 22 -20.77 -3.30 8.86
C LYS A 22 -19.36 -2.96 8.35
N ALA A 23 -19.18 -1.76 7.76
CA ALA A 23 -17.89 -1.32 7.26
C ALA A 23 -16.84 -1.20 8.39
N SER A 24 -17.24 -0.75 9.58
CA SER A 24 -16.35 -0.67 10.75
C SER A 24 -15.93 -2.06 11.24
N ASN A 25 -16.89 -3.02 11.33
CA ASN A 25 -16.60 -4.39 11.72
C ASN A 25 -15.69 -5.11 10.71
N GLU A 26 -15.89 -4.86 9.42
CA GLU A 26 -15.04 -5.41 8.38
C GLU A 26 -13.62 -4.84 8.44
N ALA A 27 -13.48 -3.54 8.66
CA ALA A 27 -12.18 -2.90 8.87
C ALA A 27 -11.44 -3.51 10.08
N ALA A 28 -12.13 -3.70 11.20
CA ALA A 28 -11.57 -4.32 12.40
C ALA A 28 -11.10 -5.77 12.16
N ARG A 29 -11.86 -6.56 11.38
CA ARG A 29 -11.47 -7.92 10.99
C ARG A 29 -10.19 -7.95 10.15
N GLN A 30 -9.89 -6.88 9.43
CA GLN A 30 -8.69 -6.71 8.60
C GLN A 30 -7.54 -6.02 9.34
N GLY A 31 -7.66 -5.79 10.66
CA GLY A 31 -6.65 -5.15 11.48
C GLY A 31 -6.59 -3.61 11.36
N PHE A 32 -7.61 -2.99 10.75
CA PHE A 32 -7.73 -1.53 10.70
C PHE A 32 -8.51 -0.98 11.90
N THR A 33 -8.14 0.22 12.35
CA THR A 33 -8.82 0.86 13.48
C THR A 33 -10.22 1.39 13.12
N SER A 34 -10.47 1.66 11.83
CA SER A 34 -11.75 2.14 11.30
C SER A 34 -11.84 1.98 9.80
N ALA A 35 -13.04 2.19 9.22
CA ALA A 35 -13.23 2.25 7.77
C ALA A 35 -12.43 3.39 7.13
N ALA A 36 -12.33 4.55 7.80
CA ALA A 36 -11.53 5.68 7.34
C ALA A 36 -10.04 5.34 7.34
N ASP A 37 -9.55 4.62 8.36
CA ASP A 37 -8.17 4.16 8.41
C ASP A 37 -7.88 3.17 7.28
N ARG A 38 -8.77 2.20 7.04
CA ARG A 38 -8.65 1.28 5.89
C ARG A 38 -8.51 2.02 4.55
N THR A 39 -9.35 3.03 4.32
CA THR A 39 -9.30 3.85 3.11
C THR A 39 -7.97 4.60 3.00
N ARG A 40 -7.49 5.18 4.09
CA ARG A 40 -6.20 5.87 4.17
C ARG A 40 -5.02 4.94 3.84
N GLN A 41 -5.00 3.75 4.44
CA GLN A 41 -3.94 2.75 4.20
C GLN A 41 -3.94 2.26 2.75
N LEU A 42 -5.14 2.07 2.18
CA LEU A 42 -5.30 1.70 0.77
C LEU A 42 -4.76 2.80 -0.17
N ASP A 43 -5.07 4.07 0.09
CA ASP A 43 -4.56 5.19 -0.71
C ASP A 43 -3.03 5.29 -0.64
N CYS A 44 -2.44 5.13 0.55
CA CYS A 44 -0.99 5.11 0.70
C CYS A 44 -0.34 3.97 -0.11
N LEU A 45 -0.90 2.76 -0.06
CA LEU A 45 -0.39 1.62 -0.82
C LEU A 45 -0.54 1.85 -2.33
N THR A 46 -1.69 2.36 -2.77
CA THR A 46 -1.95 2.72 -4.18
C THR A 46 -0.91 3.70 -4.69
N ARG A 47 -0.64 4.79 -3.95
CA ARG A 47 0.37 5.78 -4.30
C ARG A 47 1.75 5.15 -4.44
N ASN A 48 2.12 4.29 -3.51
CA ASN A 48 3.42 3.63 -3.56
C ASN A 48 3.56 2.72 -4.78
N ILE A 49 2.56 1.88 -5.06
CA ILE A 49 2.54 1.04 -6.26
C ILE A 49 2.64 1.89 -7.53
N TYR A 50 1.87 2.98 -7.59
CA TYR A 50 1.86 3.87 -8.74
C TYR A 50 3.24 4.49 -9.00
N TRP A 51 3.86 5.09 -8.00
CA TRP A 51 5.14 5.80 -8.19
C TRP A 51 6.33 4.86 -8.38
N GLU A 52 6.30 3.68 -7.79
CA GLU A 52 7.38 2.70 -7.88
C GLU A 52 7.24 1.77 -9.10
N SER A 53 6.03 1.46 -9.51
CA SER A 53 5.81 0.33 -10.43
C SER A 53 4.66 0.50 -11.43
N ALA A 54 4.23 1.74 -11.76
CA ALA A 54 3.10 1.98 -12.68
C ALA A 54 3.26 1.26 -14.03
N ASN A 55 4.48 1.20 -14.55
CA ASN A 55 4.81 0.57 -15.84
C ASN A 55 5.24 -0.90 -15.73
N GLU A 56 5.20 -1.48 -14.54
CA GLU A 56 5.56 -2.87 -14.32
C GLU A 56 4.38 -3.81 -14.64
N PRO A 57 4.65 -5.10 -14.97
CA PRO A 57 3.60 -6.10 -15.08
C PRO A 57 2.90 -6.31 -13.72
N PHE A 58 1.75 -6.98 -13.74
CA PHE A 58 0.92 -7.23 -12.55
C PHE A 58 1.74 -7.78 -11.37
N GLU A 59 2.55 -8.81 -11.60
CA GLU A 59 3.40 -9.43 -10.56
C GLU A 59 4.43 -8.45 -10.01
N GLY A 60 4.97 -7.54 -10.82
CA GLY A 60 5.89 -6.49 -10.39
C GLY A 60 5.21 -5.50 -9.44
N LYS A 61 3.99 -5.07 -9.77
CA LYS A 61 3.16 -4.22 -8.90
C LYS A 61 2.80 -4.93 -7.59
N VAL A 62 2.41 -6.21 -7.65
CA VAL A 62 2.15 -7.03 -6.47
C VAL A 62 3.39 -7.17 -5.59
N ALA A 63 4.56 -7.41 -6.19
CA ALA A 63 5.80 -7.56 -5.45
C ALA A 63 6.18 -6.28 -4.68
N VAL A 64 6.03 -5.10 -5.28
CA VAL A 64 6.24 -3.81 -4.61
C VAL A 64 5.24 -3.61 -3.47
N ALA A 65 3.95 -3.92 -3.70
CA ALA A 65 2.91 -3.86 -2.66
C ALA A 65 3.25 -4.79 -1.49
N GLN A 66 3.64 -6.03 -1.80
CA GLN A 66 3.95 -7.04 -0.79
C GLN A 66 5.16 -6.66 0.05
N VAL A 67 6.21 -6.06 -0.53
CA VAL A 67 7.34 -5.52 0.26
C VAL A 67 6.85 -4.51 1.28
N THR A 68 5.92 -3.63 0.93
CA THR A 68 5.36 -2.64 1.86
C THR A 68 4.65 -3.31 3.04
N ILE A 69 3.83 -4.35 2.77
CA ILE A 69 3.17 -5.14 3.82
C ILE A 69 4.21 -5.88 4.68
N ASN A 70 5.15 -6.59 4.05
CA ASN A 70 6.20 -7.32 4.77
C ASN A 70 7.02 -6.41 5.70
N ARG A 71 7.25 -5.16 5.32
CA ARG A 71 7.93 -4.17 6.17
C ARG A 71 7.13 -3.86 7.43
N VAL A 72 5.82 -3.65 7.31
CA VAL A 72 4.92 -3.50 8.47
C VAL A 72 5.01 -4.73 9.37
N ASP A 73 4.84 -5.92 8.79
CA ASP A 73 4.81 -7.19 9.52
C ASP A 73 6.15 -7.54 10.17
N SER A 74 7.26 -7.08 9.62
CA SER A 74 8.60 -7.34 10.15
C SER A 74 8.91 -6.65 11.48
N GLY A 75 8.16 -5.60 11.82
CA GLY A 75 8.43 -4.76 12.99
C GLY A 75 9.72 -3.91 12.90
N LYS A 76 10.47 -3.99 11.79
CA LYS A 76 11.72 -3.23 11.56
C LYS A 76 11.48 -1.85 10.94
N PHE A 77 10.28 -1.59 10.49
CA PHE A 77 9.83 -0.35 9.85
C PHE A 77 8.68 0.26 10.64
N ALA A 78 8.03 1.27 10.07
CA ALA A 78 6.84 1.85 10.67
C ALA A 78 5.70 0.81 10.82
N ARG A 79 4.77 1.08 11.73
CA ARG A 79 3.75 0.11 12.17
C ARG A 79 2.53 0.01 11.27
N ASP A 80 2.41 0.88 10.27
CA ASP A 80 1.33 0.88 9.31
C ASP A 80 1.84 1.21 7.89
N ILE A 81 1.00 0.98 6.88
CA ILE A 81 1.37 1.14 5.48
C ILE A 81 1.76 2.58 5.18
N CYS A 82 0.96 3.56 5.61
CA CYS A 82 1.28 4.97 5.39
C CYS A 82 2.58 5.36 6.07
N GLY A 83 2.81 4.87 7.29
CA GLY A 83 4.05 5.07 8.01
C GLY A 83 5.26 4.53 7.24
N VAL A 84 5.17 3.31 6.67
CA VAL A 84 6.23 2.73 5.82
C VAL A 84 6.43 3.53 4.55
N VAL A 85 5.34 3.90 3.86
CA VAL A 85 5.39 4.61 2.58
C VAL A 85 6.03 5.99 2.73
N TYR A 86 5.71 6.70 3.79
CA TYR A 86 6.22 8.04 4.04
C TYR A 86 7.39 8.10 5.03
N GLN A 87 7.97 6.95 5.39
CA GLN A 87 9.09 6.87 6.31
C GLN A 87 10.30 7.65 5.78
N LYS A 88 10.86 8.49 6.67
CA LYS A 88 12.07 9.28 6.43
C LYS A 88 13.08 8.96 7.51
N ASN A 89 14.34 8.83 7.10
CA ASN A 89 15.46 8.64 8.00
C ASN A 89 16.45 9.81 7.79
N VAL A 90 17.12 10.24 8.84
CA VAL A 90 18.20 11.22 8.74
C VAL A 90 19.53 10.48 8.86
N VAL A 91 20.35 10.56 7.84
CA VAL A 91 21.68 9.96 7.79
C VAL A 91 22.69 11.03 7.39
N TYR A 92 23.65 11.35 8.27
CA TYR A 92 24.63 12.41 8.05
C TYR A 92 24.00 13.73 7.56
N ASP A 93 22.99 14.22 8.30
CA ASP A 93 22.23 15.45 8.03
C ASP A 93 21.44 15.47 6.70
N ARG A 94 21.33 14.33 6.05
CA ARG A 94 20.51 14.16 4.84
C ARG A 94 19.24 13.39 5.15
N VAL A 95 18.12 13.91 4.66
CA VAL A 95 16.84 13.19 4.70
C VAL A 95 16.81 12.15 3.58
N ILE A 96 16.67 10.89 3.95
CA ILE A 96 16.51 9.76 3.03
C ILE A 96 15.09 9.22 3.17
N CYS A 97 14.31 9.28 2.10
CA CYS A 97 12.98 8.68 2.05
C CYS A 97 13.06 7.18 1.77
N GLN A 98 12.17 6.42 2.41
CA GLN A 98 12.05 4.98 2.18
C GLN A 98 11.71 4.66 0.72
N PHE A 99 10.91 5.51 0.08
CA PHE A 99 10.63 5.53 -1.35
C PHE A 99 11.01 6.90 -1.91
N SER A 100 11.84 6.92 -2.95
CA SER A 100 12.49 8.15 -3.44
C SER A 100 11.50 9.20 -3.93
N TRP A 101 10.41 8.78 -4.57
CA TRP A 101 9.38 9.66 -5.11
C TRP A 101 8.77 10.62 -4.07
N ASN A 102 8.82 10.24 -2.78
CA ASN A 102 8.33 11.08 -1.69
C ASN A 102 9.28 12.24 -1.33
N CYS A 103 10.56 12.18 -1.75
CA CYS A 103 11.57 13.20 -1.46
C CYS A 103 12.07 13.92 -2.72
N ASP A 104 12.04 13.28 -3.89
CA ASP A 104 12.61 13.82 -5.13
C ASP A 104 11.69 14.78 -5.89
N GLY A 105 10.47 14.98 -5.37
CA GLY A 105 9.43 15.83 -5.96
C GLY A 105 8.75 15.23 -7.18
N SER A 106 8.94 13.95 -7.50
CA SER A 106 8.28 13.28 -8.62
C SER A 106 6.76 13.35 -8.50
N SER A 107 6.22 13.14 -7.30
CA SER A 107 4.79 13.16 -7.01
C SER A 107 4.11 14.52 -7.17
N VAL A 108 4.89 15.60 -7.21
CA VAL A 108 4.39 16.98 -7.41
C VAL A 108 4.54 17.42 -8.85
N ARG A 109 5.65 17.04 -9.51
CA ARG A 109 6.00 17.51 -10.85
C ARG A 109 5.39 16.70 -11.99
N LYS A 110 5.10 15.42 -11.75
CA LYS A 110 4.61 14.52 -12.81
C LYS A 110 3.10 14.36 -12.74
N PRO A 111 2.39 14.40 -13.86
CA PRO A 111 0.95 14.16 -13.89
C PRO A 111 0.63 12.70 -13.52
N ILE A 112 -0.53 12.50 -12.92
CA ILE A 112 -1.08 11.16 -12.68
C ILE A 112 -1.84 10.71 -13.93
N TYR A 113 -1.48 9.54 -14.45
CA TYR A 113 -2.18 8.90 -15.57
C TYR A 113 -3.32 8.02 -15.01
N PRO A 114 -4.60 8.33 -15.31
CA PRO A 114 -5.75 7.68 -14.66
C PRO A 114 -5.78 6.16 -14.83
N ALA A 115 -5.38 5.63 -16.00
CA ALA A 115 -5.37 4.20 -16.25
C ALA A 115 -4.38 3.47 -15.31
N HIS A 116 -3.14 3.96 -15.21
CA HIS A 116 -2.11 3.38 -14.33
C HIS A 116 -2.46 3.53 -12.85
N TRP A 117 -3.11 4.65 -12.49
CA TRP A 117 -3.62 4.84 -11.13
C TRP A 117 -4.65 3.78 -10.78
N LYS A 118 -5.64 3.57 -11.67
CA LYS A 118 -6.68 2.55 -11.49
C LYS A 118 -6.09 1.15 -11.34
N GLU A 119 -5.14 0.77 -12.21
CA GLU A 119 -4.45 -0.52 -12.08
C GLU A 119 -3.72 -0.66 -10.73
N SER A 120 -3.05 0.40 -10.28
CA SER A 120 -2.36 0.41 -8.99
C SER A 120 -3.33 0.26 -7.82
N GLU A 121 -4.50 0.89 -7.90
CA GLU A 121 -5.58 0.77 -6.91
C GLU A 121 -6.15 -0.66 -6.87
N GLU A 122 -6.40 -1.28 -8.02
CA GLU A 122 -6.86 -2.67 -8.09
C GLU A 122 -5.85 -3.65 -7.47
N VAL A 123 -4.56 -3.46 -7.75
CA VAL A 123 -3.50 -4.25 -7.12
C VAL A 123 -3.45 -4.01 -5.61
N ALA A 124 -3.56 -2.75 -5.17
CA ALA A 124 -3.58 -2.43 -3.74
C ALA A 124 -4.75 -3.10 -3.01
N LYS A 125 -5.96 -3.07 -3.60
CA LYS A 125 -7.14 -3.77 -3.07
C LYS A 125 -6.89 -5.28 -2.97
N LYS A 126 -6.40 -5.88 -4.04
CA LYS A 126 -6.12 -7.31 -4.09
C LYS A 126 -5.10 -7.75 -3.04
N VAL A 127 -4.02 -6.98 -2.86
CA VAL A 127 -2.97 -7.30 -1.88
C VAL A 127 -3.42 -7.00 -0.45
N LEU A 128 -4.03 -5.83 -0.20
CA LEU A 128 -4.35 -5.37 1.14
C LEU A 128 -5.65 -5.98 1.67
N LEU A 129 -6.70 -6.01 0.85
CA LEU A 129 -8.04 -6.38 1.31
C LEU A 129 -8.37 -7.85 1.06
N GLU A 130 -7.86 -8.44 -0.04
CA GLU A 130 -8.11 -9.82 -0.41
C GLU A 130 -6.98 -10.77 0.04
N GLY A 131 -5.86 -10.23 0.53
CA GLY A 131 -4.74 -11.01 1.03
C GLY A 131 -3.90 -11.70 -0.05
N PHE A 132 -4.01 -11.28 -1.32
CA PHE A 132 -3.22 -11.88 -2.40
C PHE A 132 -1.71 -11.69 -2.16
N ARG A 133 -0.94 -12.76 -2.33
CA ARG A 133 0.52 -12.80 -2.11
C ARG A 133 1.22 -13.63 -3.17
N LEU A 134 2.45 -13.24 -3.50
CA LEU A 134 3.41 -14.08 -4.23
C LEU A 134 4.18 -14.92 -3.20
N PRO A 135 4.07 -16.26 -3.21
CA PRO A 135 4.67 -17.11 -2.17
C PRO A 135 6.19 -16.93 -2.02
N SER A 136 6.90 -16.76 -3.14
CA SER A 136 8.35 -16.52 -3.15
C SER A 136 8.76 -15.20 -2.47
N MET A 137 7.83 -14.24 -2.33
CA MET A 137 8.08 -12.90 -1.79
C MET A 137 7.86 -12.79 -0.28
N LYS A 138 7.57 -13.90 0.43
CA LYS A 138 7.17 -13.93 1.84
C LYS A 138 8.06 -13.09 2.76
N ASN A 139 9.37 -13.11 2.54
CA ASN A 139 10.37 -12.44 3.40
C ASN A 139 11.07 -11.26 2.70
N ALA A 140 10.58 -10.81 1.55
CA ALA A 140 11.19 -9.72 0.81
C ALA A 140 10.95 -8.39 1.52
N LEU A 141 12.03 -7.66 1.83
CA LEU A 141 12.00 -6.36 2.50
C LEU A 141 12.66 -5.25 1.68
N TYR A 142 13.48 -5.60 0.69
CA TYR A 142 14.26 -4.66 -0.09
C TYR A 142 14.14 -4.95 -1.58
N PHE A 143 14.26 -3.93 -2.39
CA PHE A 143 14.35 -4.07 -3.84
C PHE A 143 15.11 -2.90 -4.47
N HIS A 144 15.56 -3.11 -5.69
CA HIS A 144 16.12 -2.08 -6.55
C HIS A 144 15.80 -2.39 -8.02
N ALA A 145 15.90 -1.38 -8.88
CA ALA A 145 15.74 -1.57 -10.31
C ALA A 145 16.90 -2.43 -10.88
N ASP A 146 16.63 -3.24 -11.88
CA ASP A 146 17.58 -4.24 -12.44
C ASP A 146 18.83 -3.64 -13.09
N TYR A 147 18.84 -2.35 -13.38
CA TYR A 147 20.00 -1.61 -13.88
C TYR A 147 20.89 -1.03 -12.76
N VAL A 148 20.53 -1.22 -11.49
CA VAL A 148 21.33 -0.83 -10.32
C VAL A 148 21.99 -2.09 -9.76
N ASN A 149 23.23 -1.96 -9.26
CA ASN A 149 23.94 -3.08 -8.64
C ASN A 149 24.46 -2.70 -7.24
N PRO A 150 23.59 -2.63 -6.22
CA PRO A 150 24.01 -2.32 -4.87
C PRO A 150 24.72 -3.52 -4.24
N GLN A 151 25.82 -3.26 -3.55
CA GLN A 151 26.62 -4.29 -2.86
C GLN A 151 26.05 -4.62 -1.48
N TRP A 152 24.75 -4.96 -1.39
CA TRP A 152 24.08 -5.18 -0.10
C TRP A 152 24.43 -6.52 0.55
N GLY A 153 24.88 -7.49 -0.24
CA GLY A 153 25.14 -8.86 0.25
C GLY A 153 23.91 -9.52 0.88
N LYS A 154 22.69 -9.11 0.50
CA LYS A 154 21.43 -9.67 1.00
C LYS A 154 21.00 -10.88 0.16
N PRO A 155 20.29 -11.87 0.74
CA PRO A 155 19.73 -13.00 0.00
C PRO A 155 18.72 -12.50 -1.05
N LYS A 156 18.96 -12.86 -2.32
CA LYS A 156 18.04 -12.57 -3.41
C LYS A 156 16.81 -13.47 -3.31
N VAL A 157 15.63 -12.88 -3.41
CA VAL A 157 14.32 -13.56 -3.38
C VAL A 157 13.81 -13.87 -4.78
N GLY A 158 13.91 -12.88 -5.70
CA GLY A 158 13.44 -13.04 -7.07
C GLY A 158 13.57 -11.78 -7.89
N LYS A 159 13.17 -11.87 -9.17
CA LYS A 159 13.02 -10.74 -10.08
C LYS A 159 11.58 -10.72 -10.58
N PHE A 160 10.92 -9.57 -10.47
CA PHE A 160 9.57 -9.33 -11.00
C PHE A 160 9.60 -8.04 -11.79
N GLY A 161 9.24 -8.10 -13.07
CA GLY A 161 9.41 -6.97 -13.96
C GLY A 161 10.87 -6.51 -14.00
N ARG A 162 11.10 -5.23 -13.79
CA ARG A 162 12.43 -4.60 -13.75
C ARG A 162 12.97 -4.39 -12.34
N HIS A 163 12.42 -5.09 -11.33
CA HIS A 163 12.89 -5.02 -9.95
C HIS A 163 13.46 -6.36 -9.48
N ILE A 164 14.55 -6.29 -8.71
CA ILE A 164 15.18 -7.42 -8.02
C ILE A 164 14.92 -7.27 -6.53
N PHE A 165 14.39 -8.32 -5.91
CA PHE A 165 13.92 -8.33 -4.53
C PHE A 165 14.83 -9.15 -3.62
N TYR A 166 14.96 -8.72 -2.36
CA TYR A 166 15.86 -9.30 -1.38
C TYR A 166 15.19 -9.42 -0.01
N ALA A 167 15.55 -10.49 0.70
CA ALA A 167 15.24 -10.66 2.12
C ALA A 167 16.33 -10.03 3.00
N ASP A 168 16.08 -10.00 4.31
CA ASP A 168 17.12 -9.69 5.28
C ASP A 168 18.04 -10.91 5.50
N LYS A 169 19.24 -10.67 5.98
CA LYS A 169 20.09 -11.75 6.50
C LYS A 169 19.46 -12.30 7.79
N ILE A 170 19.41 -13.62 7.91
CA ILE A 170 18.98 -14.32 9.11
C ILE A 170 20.08 -14.20 10.16
#